data_0a15084d5df46b7005456ebe0e660646
#
_entry.id   0a15084d5df46b7005456ebe0e660646
#
_cell.length_a   1.000
_cell.length_b   1.000
_cell.length_c   1.000
_cell.angle_alpha   90.00
_cell.angle_beta   90.00
_cell.angle_gamma   90.00
#
_symmetry.space_group_name_H-M   'P 1'
#
loop_
_entity.id
_entity.type
_entity.pdbx_description
1 polymer ?
#
loop_
_entity_poly.entity_id
_entity_poly.type
_entity_poly.pdbx_seq_one_letter_code
_entity_poly.pdbx_strand_id
1 'polypeptide(L)'
;ARNVQFQEMVSAITQVSSSVSYFLFVEDHEQLHRCARLLHETRFAGMLADIWSKDGRVFTWYDQRYWAVLYDDVPRRDSLPRVLSPPQIRQFGRELAEFHLVCSEVGPSLPTSSKTIKSDAIHLLDLLESPFAVRNFGVPAESIGVLWRHTHHFLEQLVRFGYDEWSKIPVLIDWNLGNFSV
;
A
#
# COMPACT_ATOMS: atom_id res chain seq x y z
N ALA A 1 -18.08 12.01 21.44
CA ALA A 1 -16.99 12.35 20.50
C ALA A 1 -16.55 11.11 19.68
N ARG A 2 -16.29 9.94 20.30
CA ARG A 2 -15.84 8.71 19.57
C ARG A 2 -16.88 8.17 18.56
N ASN A 3 -18.17 8.31 18.82
CA ASN A 3 -19.22 7.82 17.91
C ASN A 3 -19.36 8.68 16.63
N VAL A 4 -19.07 9.97 16.70
CA VAL A 4 -19.14 10.86 15.54
C VAL A 4 -17.98 10.59 14.58
N GLN A 5 -16.76 10.43 15.09
CA GLN A 5 -15.59 10.04 14.30
C GLN A 5 -15.78 8.67 13.62
N PHE A 6 -16.42 7.71 14.30
CA PHE A 6 -16.74 6.42 13.71
C PHE A 6 -17.72 6.54 12.53
N GLN A 7 -18.75 7.36 12.65
CA GLN A 7 -19.72 7.59 11.56
C GLN A 7 -19.11 8.34 10.39
N GLU A 8 -18.24 9.32 10.63
CA GLU A 8 -17.52 10.03 9.57
C GLU A 8 -16.54 9.12 8.84
N MET A 9 -15.87 8.23 9.58
CA MET A 9 -14.95 7.24 9.01
C MET A 9 -15.69 6.19 8.18
N VAL A 10 -16.84 5.71 8.63
CA VAL A 10 -17.70 4.78 7.89
C VAL A 10 -18.20 5.40 6.58
N SER A 11 -18.41 6.71 6.52
CA SER A 11 -18.83 7.40 5.30
C SER A 11 -17.73 7.49 4.22
N ALA A 12 -16.46 7.32 4.61
CA ALA A 12 -15.31 7.34 3.68
C ALA A 12 -14.94 5.96 3.11
N ILE A 13 -15.64 4.89 3.51
CA ILE A 13 -15.32 3.53 3.14
C ILE A 13 -15.83 3.22 1.72
N THR A 14 -14.95 2.64 0.90
CA THR A 14 -15.27 2.21 -0.45
C THR A 14 -16.21 0.98 -0.43
N GLN A 15 -17.23 1.00 -1.26
CA GLN A 15 -18.14 -0.14 -1.42
C GLN A 15 -17.40 -1.32 -2.09
N VAL A 16 -17.38 -2.47 -1.43
CA VAL A 16 -16.77 -3.70 -1.94
C VAL A 16 -17.84 -4.70 -2.32
N SER A 17 -17.76 -5.24 -3.55
CA SER A 17 -18.84 -6.02 -4.15
C SER A 17 -18.69 -7.54 -4.07
N SER A 18 -17.59 -8.09 -3.54
CA SER A 18 -17.37 -9.55 -3.53
C SER A 18 -16.67 -10.08 -2.27
N SER A 19 -16.95 -11.35 -1.95
CA SER A 19 -16.31 -12.09 -0.86
C SER A 19 -14.78 -12.23 -1.05
N VAL A 20 -14.32 -12.37 -2.29
CA VAL A 20 -12.88 -12.45 -2.62
C VAL A 20 -12.15 -11.17 -2.22
N SER A 21 -12.74 -10.02 -2.53
CA SER A 21 -12.20 -8.73 -2.13
C SER A 21 -12.07 -8.57 -0.60
N TYR A 22 -12.94 -9.22 0.17
CA TYR A 22 -12.85 -9.22 1.62
C TYR A 22 -11.61 -9.95 2.14
N PHE A 23 -11.35 -11.14 1.67
CA PHE A 23 -10.18 -11.90 2.12
C PHE A 23 -8.88 -11.16 1.81
N LEU A 24 -8.76 -10.58 0.62
CA LEU A 24 -7.61 -9.75 0.26
C LEU A 24 -7.49 -8.51 1.16
N PHE A 25 -8.60 -7.85 1.45
CA PHE A 25 -8.64 -6.70 2.36
C PHE A 25 -8.15 -7.06 3.76
N VAL A 26 -8.60 -8.19 4.33
CA VAL A 26 -8.15 -8.65 5.64
C VAL A 26 -6.66 -9.00 5.62
N GLU A 27 -6.19 -9.73 4.61
CA GLU A 27 -4.78 -10.09 4.48
C GLU A 27 -3.89 -8.86 4.43
N ASP A 28 -4.23 -7.86 3.63
CA ASP A 28 -3.47 -6.62 3.51
C ASP A 28 -3.35 -5.88 4.86
N HIS A 29 -4.44 -5.82 5.63
CA HIS A 29 -4.45 -5.14 6.92
C HIS A 29 -3.72 -5.94 8.00
N GLU A 30 -3.77 -7.26 7.96
CA GLU A 30 -2.95 -8.12 8.83
C GLU A 30 -1.44 -7.93 8.54
N GLN A 31 -1.05 -7.82 7.28
CA GLN A 31 0.33 -7.54 6.89
C GLN A 31 0.78 -6.14 7.37
N LEU A 32 -0.05 -5.13 7.17
CA LEU A 32 0.24 -3.78 7.64
C LEU A 32 0.40 -3.73 9.16
N HIS A 33 -0.49 -4.39 9.92
CA HIS A 33 -0.40 -4.49 11.38
C HIS A 33 0.93 -5.13 11.81
N ARG A 34 1.30 -6.25 11.20
CA ARG A 34 2.58 -6.93 11.52
C ARG A 34 3.78 -6.03 11.20
N CYS A 35 3.77 -5.35 10.07
CA CYS A 35 4.83 -4.41 9.69
C CYS A 35 4.93 -3.25 10.70
N ALA A 36 3.81 -2.62 11.06
CA ALA A 36 3.78 -1.55 12.05
C ALA A 36 4.32 -2.04 13.40
N ARG A 37 3.94 -3.22 13.87
CA ARG A 37 4.44 -3.83 15.11
C ARG A 37 5.95 -4.04 15.10
N LEU A 38 6.51 -4.56 14.01
CA LEU A 38 7.96 -4.74 13.89
C LEU A 38 8.71 -3.40 13.86
N LEU A 39 8.13 -2.37 13.24
CA LEU A 39 8.71 -1.02 13.22
C LEU A 39 8.66 -0.32 14.58
N HIS A 40 7.72 -0.69 15.49
CA HIS A 40 7.66 -0.13 16.84
C HIS A 40 8.93 -0.35 17.69
N GLU A 41 9.72 -1.37 17.37
CA GLU A 41 10.99 -1.67 18.04
C GLU A 41 12.18 -0.92 17.40
N THR A 42 11.93 -0.07 16.42
CA THR A 42 12.93 0.67 15.66
C THR A 42 12.79 2.18 15.89
N ARG A 43 13.71 2.96 15.32
CA ARG A 43 13.61 4.42 15.30
C ARG A 43 12.41 4.95 14.50
N PHE A 44 11.77 4.10 13.71
CA PHE A 44 10.57 4.43 12.93
C PHE A 44 9.28 4.08 13.68
N ALA A 45 9.35 3.87 15.00
CA ALA A 45 8.16 3.70 15.84
C ALA A 45 7.18 4.86 15.61
N GLY A 46 5.92 4.53 15.36
CA GLY A 46 4.86 5.52 15.10
C GLY A 46 4.89 6.15 13.69
N MET A 47 5.80 5.73 12.80
CA MET A 47 5.80 6.19 11.40
C MET A 47 4.58 5.67 10.62
N LEU A 48 4.14 4.46 10.94
CA LEU A 48 2.91 3.88 10.42
C LEU A 48 1.85 3.86 11.52
N ALA A 49 0.65 4.32 11.19
CA ALA A 49 -0.50 4.08 12.07
C ALA A 49 -0.70 2.58 12.23
N ASP A 50 -0.68 2.10 13.48
CA ASP A 50 -1.03 0.71 13.75
C ASP A 50 -2.54 0.51 13.59
N ILE A 51 -2.94 -0.72 13.31
CA ILE A 51 -4.33 -1.09 13.16
C ILE A 51 -4.80 -1.73 14.48
N TRP A 52 -5.96 -1.32 14.92
CA TRP A 52 -6.55 -1.91 16.12
C TRP A 52 -6.72 -3.41 15.95
N SER A 53 -6.17 -4.16 16.91
CA SER A 53 -6.29 -5.60 16.95
C SER A 53 -7.09 -6.05 18.18
N LYS A 54 -7.81 -7.13 18.03
CA LYS A 54 -8.50 -7.82 19.12
C LYS A 54 -8.11 -9.30 19.09
N ASP A 55 -7.66 -9.80 20.24
CA ASP A 55 -7.22 -11.20 20.38
C ASP A 55 -6.15 -11.61 19.35
N GLY A 56 -5.24 -10.67 19.01
CA GLY A 56 -4.14 -10.89 18.09
C GLY A 56 -4.53 -10.87 16.59
N ARG A 57 -5.76 -10.47 16.27
CA ARG A 57 -6.25 -10.30 14.90
C ARG A 57 -6.67 -8.87 14.67
N VAL A 58 -6.45 -8.38 13.47
CA VAL A 58 -6.93 -7.06 13.05
C VAL A 58 -8.46 -7.02 13.18
N PHE A 59 -8.95 -5.99 13.89
CA PHE A 59 -10.38 -5.78 14.02
C PHE A 59 -10.92 -5.19 12.73
N THR A 60 -11.77 -5.95 12.04
CA THR A 60 -12.49 -5.50 10.85
C THR A 60 -13.99 -5.58 11.09
N TRP A 61 -14.73 -4.63 10.54
CA TRP A 61 -16.19 -4.62 10.57
C TRP A 61 -16.76 -4.70 9.16
N TYR A 62 -17.82 -5.46 8.99
CA TYR A 62 -18.48 -5.70 7.71
C TYR A 62 -20.00 -5.76 7.86
N ASP A 63 -20.72 -5.07 6.99
CA ASP A 63 -22.17 -5.04 6.94
C ASP A 63 -22.77 -5.36 5.57
N GLN A 64 -22.19 -6.16 4.76
CA GLN A 64 -22.57 -6.49 3.38
C GLN A 64 -22.32 -5.38 2.34
N ARG A 65 -22.06 -4.13 2.75
CA ARG A 65 -21.78 -3.00 1.85
C ARG A 65 -20.43 -2.35 2.10
N TYR A 66 -20.00 -2.35 3.33
CA TYR A 66 -18.84 -1.58 3.77
C TYR A 66 -17.91 -2.43 4.61
N TRP A 67 -16.65 -2.18 4.44
CA TRP A 67 -15.58 -2.72 5.27
C TRP A 67 -15.01 -1.58 6.11
N ALA A 68 -14.72 -1.81 7.38
CA ALA A 68 -14.11 -0.84 8.25
C ALA A 68 -12.93 -1.42 8.99
N VAL A 69 -11.88 -0.63 9.12
CA VAL A 69 -10.70 -0.89 9.92
C VAL A 69 -10.42 0.35 10.76
N LEU A 70 -10.01 0.18 12.01
CA LEU A 70 -9.65 1.27 12.89
C LEU A 70 -8.13 1.39 12.94
N TYR A 71 -7.62 2.61 12.76
CA TYR A 71 -6.22 2.94 12.92
C TYR A 71 -6.00 3.74 14.19
N ASP A 72 -4.81 3.61 14.78
CA ASP A 72 -4.37 4.50 15.81
C ASP A 72 -4.26 5.93 15.29
N ASP A 73 -4.54 6.90 16.15
CA ASP A 73 -4.35 8.30 15.80
C ASP A 73 -2.85 8.59 15.71
N VAL A 74 -2.40 8.98 14.52
CA VAL A 74 -1.04 9.47 14.33
C VAL A 74 -1.05 10.98 14.59
N PRO A 75 -0.25 11.47 15.56
CA PRO A 75 -0.16 12.90 15.81
C PRO A 75 0.18 13.63 14.52
N ARG A 76 -0.77 14.39 13.99
CA ARG A 76 -0.55 15.21 12.79
C ARG A 76 0.40 16.33 13.17
N ARG A 77 1.55 16.33 12.56
CA ARG A 77 2.48 17.44 12.51
C ARG A 77 2.22 18.25 11.24
N ASP A 78 3.04 19.25 11.00
CA ASP A 78 2.91 20.04 9.79
C ASP A 78 3.07 19.18 8.55
N SER A 79 2.18 19.35 7.57
CA SER A 79 2.29 18.67 6.29
C SER A 79 3.49 19.21 5.51
N LEU A 80 4.15 18.34 4.75
CA LEU A 80 5.22 18.75 3.85
C LEU A 80 4.71 19.77 2.82
N PRO A 81 5.53 20.78 2.47
CA PRO A 81 5.18 21.71 1.41
C PRO A 81 5.04 20.97 0.06
N ARG A 82 4.18 21.46 -0.83
CA ARG A 82 3.98 20.85 -2.17
C ARG A 82 5.25 20.77 -3.00
N VAL A 83 6.21 21.66 -2.76
CA VAL A 83 7.50 21.68 -3.43
C VAL A 83 8.58 21.72 -2.34
N LEU A 84 9.41 20.69 -2.32
CA LEU A 84 10.51 20.59 -1.39
C LEU A 84 11.72 21.38 -1.90
N SER A 85 12.41 22.05 -1.00
CA SER A 85 13.73 22.65 -1.28
C SER A 85 14.79 21.55 -1.46
N PRO A 86 15.92 21.85 -2.14
CA PRO A 86 16.99 20.85 -2.31
C PRO A 86 17.52 20.24 -1.00
N PRO A 87 17.67 20.98 0.13
CA PRO A 87 18.01 20.38 1.41
C PRO A 87 16.95 19.40 1.92
N GLN A 88 15.66 19.75 1.81
CA GLN A 88 14.55 18.88 2.22
C GLN A 88 14.49 17.60 1.38
N ILE A 89 14.72 17.69 0.06
CA ILE A 89 14.80 16.52 -0.83
C ILE A 89 15.91 15.58 -0.36
N ARG A 90 17.11 16.13 -0.07
CA ARG A 90 18.22 15.32 0.42
C ARG A 90 17.93 14.67 1.78
N GLN A 91 17.29 15.43 2.70
CA GLN A 91 16.90 14.89 3.99
C GLN A 91 15.88 13.77 3.84
N PHE A 92 14.84 14.00 3.06
CA PHE A 92 13.80 13.00 2.76
C PHE A 92 14.38 11.73 2.13
N GLY A 93 15.31 11.89 1.17
CA GLY A 93 16.00 10.76 0.56
C GLY A 93 16.85 9.95 1.55
N ARG A 94 17.48 10.60 2.53
CA ARG A 94 18.19 9.90 3.61
C ARG A 94 17.26 9.12 4.52
N GLU A 95 16.18 9.75 4.99
CA GLU A 95 15.18 9.10 5.84
C GLU A 95 14.58 7.87 5.14
N LEU A 96 14.32 8.00 3.84
CA LEU A 96 13.84 6.90 3.04
C LEU A 96 14.84 5.76 2.93
N ALA A 97 16.11 6.07 2.65
CA ALA A 97 17.15 5.05 2.55
C ALA A 97 17.31 4.30 3.88
N GLU A 98 17.28 5.02 5.00
CA GLU A 98 17.36 4.42 6.32
C GLU A 98 16.10 3.60 6.67
N PHE A 99 14.92 4.06 6.26
CA PHE A 99 13.70 3.27 6.38
C PHE A 99 13.80 1.95 5.60
N HIS A 100 14.31 1.97 4.37
CA HIS A 100 14.49 0.76 3.58
C HIS A 100 15.54 -0.19 4.20
N LEU A 101 16.58 0.34 4.84
CA LEU A 101 17.54 -0.50 5.58
C LEU A 101 16.85 -1.25 6.73
N VAL A 102 16.06 -0.55 7.53
CA VAL A 102 15.26 -1.18 8.60
C VAL A 102 14.25 -2.17 8.03
N CYS A 103 13.59 -1.83 6.92
CA CYS A 103 12.69 -2.76 6.23
C CYS A 103 13.40 -4.03 5.75
N SER A 104 14.69 -3.94 5.40
CA SER A 104 15.50 -5.11 5.04
C SER A 104 15.79 -6.02 6.25
N GLU A 105 15.90 -5.43 7.43
CA GLU A 105 16.12 -6.18 8.67
C GLU A 105 14.84 -6.87 9.16
N VAL A 106 13.70 -6.19 9.10
CA VAL A 106 12.42 -6.75 9.56
C VAL A 106 11.72 -7.62 8.53
N GLY A 107 12.01 -7.43 7.25
CA GLY A 107 11.37 -8.14 6.13
C GLY A 107 11.36 -9.66 6.27
N PRO A 108 12.47 -10.32 6.65
CA PRO A 108 12.51 -11.78 6.86
C PRO A 108 11.55 -12.30 7.95
N SER A 109 11.11 -11.44 8.86
CA SER A 109 10.14 -11.77 9.92
C SER A 109 8.68 -11.64 9.47
N LEU A 110 8.46 -11.07 8.28
CA LEU A 110 7.13 -10.94 7.70
C LEU A 110 6.79 -12.18 6.87
N PRO A 111 5.53 -12.62 6.88
CA PRO A 111 5.10 -13.67 5.97
C PRO A 111 5.22 -13.18 4.53
N THR A 112 5.44 -14.11 3.61
CA THR A 112 5.46 -13.80 2.18
C THR A 112 4.11 -13.23 1.75
N SER A 113 4.12 -12.03 1.20
CA SER A 113 2.92 -11.40 0.64
C SER A 113 2.68 -11.90 -0.78
N SER A 114 1.43 -12.13 -1.12
CA SER A 114 1.00 -12.37 -2.50
C SER A 114 1.07 -11.09 -3.35
N LYS A 115 1.02 -9.92 -2.70
CA LYS A 115 1.16 -8.61 -3.35
C LYS A 115 2.62 -8.28 -3.60
N THR A 116 3.01 -8.34 -4.86
CA THR A 116 4.32 -7.93 -5.34
C THR A 116 4.14 -7.07 -6.59
N ILE A 117 5.13 -6.24 -6.91
CA ILE A 117 5.10 -5.45 -8.15
C ILE A 117 4.92 -6.34 -9.40
N LYS A 118 5.44 -7.57 -9.36
CA LYS A 118 5.26 -8.55 -10.44
C LYS A 118 3.81 -9.03 -10.52
N SER A 119 3.20 -9.39 -9.38
CA SER A 119 1.79 -9.83 -9.35
C SER A 119 0.84 -8.72 -9.77
N ASP A 120 1.10 -7.47 -9.36
CA ASP A 120 0.29 -6.34 -9.75
C ASP A 120 0.41 -6.03 -11.24
N ALA A 121 1.63 -6.14 -11.81
CA ALA A 121 1.83 -5.98 -13.25
C ALA A 121 1.14 -7.09 -14.07
N ILE A 122 1.14 -8.35 -13.60
CA ILE A 122 0.39 -9.46 -14.22
C ILE A 122 -1.10 -9.15 -14.17
N HIS A 123 -1.62 -8.76 -13.01
CA HIS A 123 -3.03 -8.39 -12.88
C HIS A 123 -3.41 -7.20 -13.78
N LEU A 124 -2.53 -6.21 -13.91
CA LEU A 124 -2.74 -5.11 -14.85
C LEU A 124 -2.84 -5.60 -16.30
N LEU A 125 -1.98 -6.55 -16.73
CA LEU A 125 -2.10 -7.16 -18.06
C LEU A 125 -3.46 -7.82 -18.28
N ASP A 126 -3.92 -8.62 -17.32
CA ASP A 126 -5.24 -9.26 -17.40
C ASP A 126 -6.37 -8.23 -17.59
N LEU A 127 -6.29 -7.11 -16.87
CA LEU A 127 -7.25 -6.01 -17.01
C LEU A 127 -7.17 -5.31 -18.37
N LEU A 128 -5.95 -5.13 -18.91
CA LEU A 128 -5.73 -4.50 -20.22
C LEU A 128 -6.13 -5.40 -21.39
N GLU A 129 -6.07 -6.72 -21.23
CA GLU A 129 -6.51 -7.72 -22.22
C GLU A 129 -8.03 -7.94 -22.19
N SER A 130 -8.71 -7.44 -21.17
CA SER A 130 -10.17 -7.52 -21.06
C SER A 130 -10.85 -6.84 -22.25
N PRO A 131 -11.90 -7.42 -22.83
CA PRO A 131 -12.71 -6.77 -23.87
C PRO A 131 -13.37 -5.47 -23.39
N PHE A 132 -13.38 -5.22 -22.09
CA PHE A 132 -13.92 -4.02 -21.47
C PHE A 132 -12.84 -3.00 -21.08
N ALA A 133 -11.58 -3.21 -21.42
CA ALA A 133 -10.46 -2.37 -20.99
C ALA A 133 -10.70 -0.88 -21.28
N VAL A 134 -11.08 -0.53 -22.52
CA VAL A 134 -11.38 0.86 -22.90
C VAL A 134 -12.43 1.51 -22.00
N ARG A 135 -13.48 0.79 -21.68
CA ARG A 135 -14.55 1.27 -20.80
C ARG A 135 -14.10 1.36 -19.35
N ASN A 136 -13.37 0.36 -18.86
CA ASN A 136 -12.96 0.27 -17.46
C ASN A 136 -11.90 1.31 -17.09
N PHE A 137 -10.98 1.58 -18.03
CA PHE A 137 -9.94 2.61 -17.83
C PHE A 137 -10.35 4.00 -18.31
N GLY A 138 -11.43 4.13 -19.09
CA GLY A 138 -11.88 5.42 -19.61
C GLY A 138 -10.90 6.08 -20.60
N VAL A 139 -10.04 5.28 -21.26
CA VAL A 139 -9.02 5.78 -22.19
C VAL A 139 -9.18 5.12 -23.58
N PRO A 140 -8.69 5.76 -24.66
CA PRO A 140 -8.75 5.20 -26.01
C PRO A 140 -8.03 3.85 -26.15
N ALA A 141 -8.45 3.02 -27.09
CA ALA A 141 -7.84 1.72 -27.37
C ALA A 141 -6.34 1.80 -27.68
N GLU A 142 -5.90 2.86 -28.34
CA GLU A 142 -4.48 3.11 -28.59
C GLU A 142 -3.68 3.25 -27.30
N SER A 143 -4.22 3.98 -26.30
CA SER A 143 -3.62 4.11 -24.97
C SER A 143 -3.57 2.78 -24.22
N ILE A 144 -4.62 1.95 -24.33
CA ILE A 144 -4.60 0.58 -23.79
C ILE A 144 -3.47 -0.23 -24.43
N GLY A 145 -3.30 -0.16 -25.75
CA GLY A 145 -2.21 -0.83 -26.45
C GLY A 145 -0.81 -0.35 -26.04
N VAL A 146 -0.65 0.93 -25.74
CA VAL A 146 0.61 1.48 -25.20
C VAL A 146 0.88 0.94 -23.80
N LEU A 147 -0.11 1.01 -22.89
CA LEU A 147 0.00 0.47 -21.53
C LEU A 147 0.34 -1.02 -21.55
N TRP A 148 -0.36 -1.79 -22.38
CA TRP A 148 -0.11 -3.23 -22.51
C TRP A 148 1.35 -3.53 -22.90
N ARG A 149 1.88 -2.86 -23.93
CA ARG A 149 3.28 -3.06 -24.37
C ARG A 149 4.29 -2.71 -23.28
N HIS A 150 4.07 -1.60 -22.57
CA HIS A 150 4.97 -1.20 -21.50
C HIS A 150 4.91 -2.15 -20.30
N THR A 151 3.73 -2.62 -19.92
CA THR A 151 3.57 -3.59 -18.82
C THR A 151 4.20 -4.93 -19.20
N HIS A 152 4.01 -5.39 -20.42
CA HIS A 152 4.64 -6.62 -20.91
C HIS A 152 6.17 -6.51 -20.92
N HIS A 153 6.70 -5.41 -21.47
CA HIS A 153 8.14 -5.15 -21.45
C HIS A 153 8.69 -5.05 -20.01
N PHE A 154 7.96 -4.42 -19.11
CA PHE A 154 8.36 -4.36 -17.70
C PHE A 154 8.49 -5.77 -17.09
N LEU A 155 7.52 -6.65 -17.32
CA LEU A 155 7.58 -8.04 -16.84
C LEU A 155 8.77 -8.81 -17.44
N GLU A 156 9.06 -8.63 -18.73
CA GLU A 156 10.25 -9.20 -19.36
C GLU A 156 11.54 -8.72 -18.67
N GLN A 157 11.63 -7.42 -18.32
CA GLN A 157 12.78 -6.89 -17.60
C GLN A 157 12.89 -7.48 -16.19
N LEU A 158 11.78 -7.66 -15.46
CA LEU A 158 11.81 -8.31 -14.14
C LEU A 158 12.41 -9.72 -14.24
N VAL A 159 12.00 -10.51 -15.23
CA VAL A 159 12.56 -11.84 -15.47
C VAL A 159 14.07 -11.75 -15.81
N ARG A 160 14.44 -10.85 -16.74
CA ARG A 160 15.82 -10.66 -17.16
C ARG A 160 16.75 -10.28 -16.00
N PHE A 161 16.27 -9.49 -15.04
CA PHE A 161 17.04 -9.06 -13.87
C PHE A 161 16.94 -10.01 -12.69
N GLY A 162 16.31 -11.18 -12.84
CA GLY A 162 16.21 -12.17 -11.79
C GLY A 162 15.38 -11.71 -10.59
N TYR A 163 14.29 -10.97 -10.82
CA TYR A 163 13.45 -10.39 -9.77
C TYR A 163 13.00 -11.41 -8.72
N ASP A 164 12.76 -12.66 -9.10
CA ASP A 164 12.29 -13.69 -8.18
C ASP A 164 13.33 -14.04 -7.11
N GLU A 165 14.62 -13.79 -7.39
CA GLU A 165 15.75 -13.98 -6.48
C GLU A 165 16.01 -12.76 -5.57
N TRP A 166 15.35 -11.64 -5.80
CA TRP A 166 15.56 -10.45 -4.98
C TRP A 166 14.98 -10.63 -3.58
N SER A 167 15.69 -10.10 -2.58
CA SER A 167 15.14 -9.96 -1.24
C SER A 167 13.89 -9.11 -1.27
N LYS A 168 12.82 -9.61 -0.64
CA LYS A 168 11.56 -8.88 -0.53
C LYS A 168 11.56 -8.07 0.76
N ILE A 169 11.27 -6.79 0.65
CA ILE A 169 11.18 -5.87 1.78
C ILE A 169 9.84 -5.12 1.73
N PRO A 170 9.30 -4.71 2.88
CA PRO A 170 8.21 -3.75 2.90
C PRO A 170 8.61 -2.45 2.22
N VAL A 171 7.73 -1.87 1.44
CA VAL A 171 7.95 -0.56 0.80
C VAL A 171 6.71 0.31 0.96
N LEU A 172 6.92 1.63 1.04
CA LEU A 172 5.84 2.59 0.89
C LEU A 172 5.52 2.73 -0.60
N ILE A 173 4.24 2.60 -0.96
CA ILE A 173 3.81 2.63 -2.36
C ILE A 173 3.34 4.01 -2.77
N ASP A 174 2.61 4.71 -1.91
CA ASP A 174 2.05 6.03 -2.22
C ASP A 174 2.98 7.15 -1.75
N TRP A 175 3.80 7.64 -2.67
CA TRP A 175 4.78 8.73 -2.46
C TRP A 175 4.19 10.12 -2.59
N ASN A 176 2.90 10.29 -2.43
CA ASN A 176 2.30 11.62 -2.38
C ASN A 176 2.77 12.36 -1.13
N LEU A 177 3.37 13.54 -1.30
CA LEU A 177 3.86 14.37 -0.19
C LEU A 177 2.77 14.72 0.84
N GLY A 178 1.50 14.69 0.44
CA GLY A 178 0.37 14.84 1.35
C GLY A 178 0.19 13.69 2.36
N ASN A 179 0.85 12.56 2.14
CA ASN A 179 0.83 11.40 3.04
C ASN A 179 1.97 11.44 4.07
N PHE A 180 2.81 12.47 4.04
CA PHE A 180 3.92 12.64 4.96
C PHE A 180 3.75 13.90 5.82
N SER A 181 4.18 13.82 7.06
CA SER A 181 4.24 14.95 7.99
C SER A 181 5.63 15.01 8.64
N VAL A 182 6.05 16.19 9.05
CA VAL A 182 7.32 16.47 9.74
C VAL A 182 7.08 16.93 11.17
#